data_c801533dec62b8153d75bec21abff134
#
_entry.id   c801533dec62b8153d75bec21abff134
#
_cell.length_a   1.000
_cell.length_b   1.000
_cell.length_c   1.000
_cell.angle_alpha   90.00
_cell.angle_beta   90.00
_cell.angle_gamma   90.00
#
_symmetry.space_group_name_H-M   'P 1'
#
loop_
_entity.id
_entity.type
_entity.pdbx_description
1 polymer ?
#
loop_
_entity_poly.entity_id
_entity_poly.type
_entity_poly.pdbx_seq_one_letter_code
_entity_poly.pdbx_strand_id
1 'polypeptide(L)'
;MFYRKPNSKQPPLRFNIIDSPMGIGKSATLIDLIRFHNRAEDREPTRFIVFVPTIRERDCRYTRELNLKCPETPPYNKSILELIRNGDNIVTTHALWSIFNDETLRAFHQSKYKYVAFFDEVPPLFRDVVGVGRKLDEMPGNVRFGAADVKLMQKSGMIRVKNGVIEFNPECDYAKTDTDYKVFNAVKNLSYSCTLYPYGNKNGFFTSIIAFARRELFECFRECWFFSYLTHESMLYKYCMLRHISMEYYQIIDRRILRNPGGRFMETYPDGIEKLVILDGKPFNMEGSLSKRWYSRASRDETQAGLKELRKKFRNAYQFMKALGVHSDTFMFTTFNAYKDLLRSNGRYYPTLRRFLPCNTKATNDYSNCTGVAYLCNRYFDVTCAHFLADRAKEENNPELIFNDDNYALSELVQFIWRSNVRVQESRQPVYVWVPDQRMRILLQDFQKRALKRSKEGTIFHMHRKMRIANAKVIHKLSLVQHRDEASLIRGYVRMRYFRLLS
;
A
#
# COMPACT_ATOMS: atom_id res chain seq x y z
N MET A 1 -30.50 -0.08 -7.94
CA MET A 1 -30.96 0.48 -6.66
C MET A 1 -30.21 -0.23 -5.54
N PHE A 2 -29.01 0.28 -5.17
CA PHE A 2 -28.00 -0.43 -4.36
C PHE A 2 -27.90 0.10 -2.93
N TYR A 3 -28.83 0.95 -2.52
CA TYR A 3 -28.77 1.64 -1.23
C TYR A 3 -30.03 1.34 -0.41
N ARG A 4 -29.89 0.58 0.67
CA ARG A 4 -30.84 0.60 1.76
C ARG A 4 -30.57 1.88 2.56
N LYS A 5 -31.50 2.83 2.59
CA LYS A 5 -31.38 4.02 3.45
C LYS A 5 -31.05 3.57 4.87
N PRO A 6 -30.02 4.18 5.53
CA PRO A 6 -29.75 3.88 6.92
C PRO A 6 -31.03 4.09 7.74
N ASN A 7 -31.22 3.23 8.72
CA ASN A 7 -32.30 3.42 9.70
C ASN A 7 -32.11 4.82 10.32
N SER A 8 -33.12 5.68 10.24
CA SER A 8 -33.04 7.10 10.57
C SER A 8 -32.74 7.41 12.06
N LYS A 9 -32.43 6.40 12.88
CA LYS A 9 -32.12 6.53 14.31
C LYS A 9 -30.61 6.36 14.66
N GLN A 10 -29.77 5.95 13.73
CA GLN A 10 -28.34 5.87 14.00
C GLN A 10 -27.59 7.05 13.36
N PRO A 11 -26.60 7.65 14.06
CA PRO A 11 -25.77 8.66 13.43
C PRO A 11 -25.09 8.08 12.19
N PRO A 12 -24.92 8.87 11.13
CA PRO A 12 -24.28 8.39 9.90
C PRO A 12 -22.89 7.88 10.22
N LEU A 13 -22.53 6.69 9.68
CA LEU A 13 -21.21 6.11 9.84
C LEU A 13 -20.14 7.12 9.38
N ARG A 14 -19.16 7.34 10.25
CA ARG A 14 -18.05 8.25 9.99
C ARG A 14 -16.71 7.54 10.21
N PHE A 15 -15.77 7.77 9.30
CA PHE A 15 -14.39 7.34 9.46
C PHE A 15 -13.51 8.51 9.91
N ASN A 16 -12.75 8.28 10.96
CA ASN A 16 -11.72 9.20 11.43
C ASN A 16 -10.40 8.81 10.76
N ILE A 17 -9.86 9.68 9.94
CA ILE A 17 -8.69 9.38 9.10
C ILE A 17 -7.50 10.20 9.59
N ILE A 18 -6.49 9.53 10.12
CA ILE A 18 -5.21 10.13 10.45
C ILE A 18 -4.33 10.03 9.22
N ASP A 19 -4.36 11.08 8.40
CA ASP A 19 -3.53 11.20 7.22
C ASP A 19 -2.21 11.87 7.61
N SER A 20 -1.23 11.07 7.91
CA SER A 20 0.06 11.54 8.39
C SER A 20 1.21 10.78 7.73
N PRO A 21 2.34 11.47 7.44
CA PRO A 21 3.48 10.87 6.76
C PRO A 21 4.11 9.68 7.50
N MET A 22 4.96 8.93 6.79
CA MET A 22 5.77 7.88 7.39
C MET A 22 6.84 8.48 8.30
N GLY A 23 7.18 7.77 9.38
CA GLY A 23 8.22 8.20 10.33
C GLY A 23 7.76 9.13 11.45
N ILE A 24 6.54 9.70 11.36
CA ILE A 24 6.01 10.64 12.37
C ILE A 24 5.56 9.95 13.68
N GLY A 25 5.67 8.63 13.77
CA GLY A 25 5.32 7.89 14.99
C GLY A 25 3.84 7.48 15.10
N LYS A 26 3.13 7.25 13.98
CA LYS A 26 1.70 6.84 13.96
C LYS A 26 1.40 5.70 14.95
N SER A 27 2.11 4.58 14.84
CA SER A 27 1.87 3.43 15.73
C SER A 27 2.25 3.72 17.19
N ALA A 28 3.28 4.54 17.44
CA ALA A 28 3.61 4.99 18.80
C ALA A 28 2.52 5.87 19.40
N THR A 29 1.96 6.79 18.61
CA THR A 29 0.83 7.63 19.02
C THR A 29 -0.41 6.78 19.32
N LEU A 30 -0.68 5.76 18.51
CA LEU A 30 -1.77 4.82 18.78
C LEU A 30 -1.57 4.05 20.10
N ILE A 31 -0.36 3.59 20.36
CA ILE A 31 -0.01 2.91 21.62
C ILE A 31 -0.22 3.85 22.81
N ASP A 32 0.25 5.09 22.71
CA ASP A 32 0.08 6.08 23.78
C ASP A 32 -1.41 6.41 24.01
N LEU A 33 -2.21 6.50 22.93
CA LEU A 33 -3.66 6.70 23.01
C LEU A 33 -4.35 5.57 23.77
N ILE A 34 -4.06 4.31 23.41
CA ILE A 34 -4.63 3.13 24.09
C ILE A 34 -4.21 3.08 25.55
N ARG A 35 -2.94 3.37 25.87
CA ARG A 35 -2.44 3.44 27.25
C ARG A 35 -3.17 4.51 28.06
N PHE A 36 -3.40 5.66 27.48
CA PHE A 36 -4.12 6.75 28.14
C PHE A 36 -5.56 6.35 28.48
N HIS A 37 -6.29 5.77 27.52
CA HIS A 37 -7.66 5.32 27.75
C HIS A 37 -7.76 4.17 28.76
N ASN A 38 -6.81 3.24 28.79
CA ASN A 38 -6.80 2.15 29.78
C ASN A 38 -6.60 2.64 31.21
N ARG A 39 -6.13 3.89 31.42
CA ARG A 39 -5.95 4.51 32.74
C ARG A 39 -7.12 5.37 33.17
N ALA A 40 -7.95 5.79 32.21
CA ALA A 40 -9.12 6.60 32.50
C ALA A 40 -10.25 5.73 33.04
N GLU A 41 -10.88 6.15 34.15
CA GLU A 41 -12.11 5.54 34.65
C GLU A 41 -13.27 6.00 33.77
N ASP A 42 -13.44 5.35 32.62
CA ASP A 42 -14.55 5.67 31.72
C ASP A 42 -15.89 5.19 32.28
N ARG A 43 -16.88 6.06 32.23
CA ARG A 43 -18.28 5.74 32.64
C ARG A 43 -18.91 4.67 31.74
N GLU A 44 -18.47 4.55 30.48
CA GLU A 44 -18.83 3.48 29.55
C GLU A 44 -17.63 2.55 29.34
N PRO A 45 -17.81 1.21 29.44
CA PRO A 45 -16.73 0.27 29.27
C PRO A 45 -16.28 0.16 27.82
N THR A 46 -15.42 1.07 27.41
CA THR A 46 -14.82 1.08 26.07
C THR A 46 -13.73 0.02 25.94
N ARG A 47 -13.67 -0.66 24.80
CA ARG A 47 -12.64 -1.64 24.43
C ARG A 47 -12.06 -1.30 23.07
N PHE A 48 -10.89 -1.83 22.80
CA PHE A 48 -10.16 -1.56 21.57
C PHE A 48 -9.97 -2.81 20.75
N ILE A 49 -10.08 -2.66 19.43
CA ILE A 49 -9.62 -3.65 18.47
C ILE A 49 -8.68 -2.99 17.48
N VAL A 50 -7.46 -3.53 17.36
CA VAL A 50 -6.41 -3.00 16.47
C VAL A 50 -6.19 -3.98 15.33
N PHE A 51 -6.36 -3.50 14.10
CA PHE A 51 -6.08 -4.25 12.87
C PHE A 51 -4.74 -3.82 12.30
N VAL A 52 -3.82 -4.78 12.16
CA VAL A 52 -2.46 -4.53 11.65
C VAL A 52 -2.17 -5.32 10.38
N PRO A 53 -1.26 -4.84 9.51
CA PRO A 53 -0.99 -5.50 8.24
C PRO A 53 -0.26 -6.84 8.39
N THR A 54 0.52 -7.05 9.45
CA THR A 54 1.39 -8.23 9.59
C THR A 54 1.32 -8.85 10.99
N ILE A 55 1.56 -10.18 11.05
CA ILE A 55 1.70 -10.92 12.31
C ILE A 55 2.87 -10.36 13.14
N ARG A 56 3.98 -9.99 12.49
CA ARG A 56 5.15 -9.42 13.17
C ARG A 56 4.80 -8.13 13.94
N GLU A 57 4.00 -7.24 13.36
CA GLU A 57 3.56 -6.02 14.07
C GLU A 57 2.61 -6.35 15.21
N ARG A 58 1.68 -7.28 14.99
CA ARG A 58 0.79 -7.77 16.03
C ARG A 58 1.59 -8.21 17.26
N ASP A 59 2.53 -9.13 17.08
CA ASP A 59 3.23 -9.80 18.17
C ASP A 59 4.31 -8.93 18.80
N CYS A 60 5.15 -8.29 18.00
CA CYS A 60 6.30 -7.52 18.51
C CYS A 60 5.92 -6.16 19.09
N ARG A 61 4.78 -5.59 18.68
CA ARG A 61 4.42 -4.24 19.09
C ARG A 61 3.19 -4.20 19.99
N TYR A 62 2.03 -4.60 19.47
CA TYR A 62 0.77 -4.41 20.18
C TYR A 62 0.53 -5.44 21.30
N THR A 63 0.80 -6.73 21.06
CA THR A 63 0.67 -7.75 22.09
C THR A 63 1.68 -7.50 23.20
N ARG A 64 2.94 -7.27 22.85
CA ARG A 64 4.03 -7.10 23.82
C ARG A 64 3.94 -5.80 24.62
N GLU A 65 3.62 -4.67 23.96
CA GLU A 65 3.65 -3.36 24.62
C GLU A 65 2.36 -3.02 25.36
N LEU A 66 1.21 -3.54 24.90
CA LEU A 66 -0.11 -3.20 25.44
C LEU A 66 -0.85 -4.37 26.08
N ASN A 67 -0.27 -5.57 26.06
CA ASN A 67 -0.92 -6.80 26.51
C ASN A 67 -2.29 -7.03 25.85
N LEU A 68 -2.45 -6.64 24.58
CA LEU A 68 -3.65 -6.91 23.81
C LEU A 68 -3.73 -8.41 23.50
N LYS A 69 -4.93 -8.96 23.60
CA LYS A 69 -5.17 -10.37 23.25
C LYS A 69 -5.24 -10.55 21.75
N CYS A 70 -4.76 -11.67 21.24
CA CYS A 70 -4.90 -12.02 19.83
C CYS A 70 -5.57 -13.39 19.68
N PRO A 71 -6.31 -13.62 18.58
CA PRO A 71 -6.80 -14.96 18.26
C PRO A 71 -5.62 -15.88 17.97
N GLU A 72 -5.42 -16.90 18.79
CA GLU A 72 -4.22 -17.75 18.75
C GLU A 72 -4.46 -19.08 18.04
N THR A 73 -5.67 -19.63 18.17
CA THR A 73 -5.98 -20.98 17.70
C THR A 73 -7.02 -21.02 16.58
N PRO A 74 -6.78 -21.81 15.52
CA PRO A 74 -7.84 -22.13 14.55
C PRO A 74 -8.99 -22.94 15.20
N PRO A 75 -10.23 -22.72 14.77
CA PRO A 75 -10.64 -21.74 13.79
C PRO A 75 -10.69 -20.31 14.38
N TYR A 76 -9.96 -19.38 13.80
CA TYR A 76 -9.76 -18.02 14.33
C TYR A 76 -11.06 -17.23 14.53
N ASN A 77 -12.13 -17.53 13.79
CA ASN A 77 -13.44 -16.94 13.99
C ASN A 77 -14.06 -17.32 15.36
N LYS A 78 -13.82 -18.53 15.89
CA LYS A 78 -14.26 -18.91 17.24
C LYS A 78 -13.45 -18.18 18.29
N SER A 79 -12.12 -18.15 18.14
CA SER A 79 -11.22 -17.46 19.06
C SER A 79 -11.55 -15.97 19.19
N ILE A 80 -11.85 -15.27 18.07
CA ILE A 80 -12.25 -13.87 18.12
C ILE A 80 -13.59 -13.66 18.85
N LEU A 81 -14.56 -14.58 18.68
CA LEU A 81 -15.85 -14.51 19.39
C LEU A 81 -15.70 -14.62 20.89
N GLU A 82 -14.80 -15.50 21.36
CA GLU A 82 -14.48 -15.64 22.81
C GLU A 82 -13.90 -14.35 23.36
N LEU A 83 -12.93 -13.75 22.67
CA LEU A 83 -12.33 -12.48 23.08
C LEU A 83 -13.35 -11.34 23.15
N ILE A 84 -14.27 -11.26 22.20
CA ILE A 84 -15.36 -10.25 22.22
C ILE A 84 -16.31 -10.48 23.39
N ARG A 85 -16.70 -11.74 23.66
CA ARG A 85 -17.60 -12.08 24.77
C ARG A 85 -16.96 -11.78 26.13
N ASN A 86 -15.65 -12.01 26.27
CA ASN A 86 -14.89 -11.70 27.48
C ASN A 86 -14.70 -10.18 27.66
N GLY A 87 -14.85 -9.39 26.60
CA GLY A 87 -14.57 -7.95 26.63
C GLY A 87 -13.09 -7.64 26.69
N ASP A 88 -12.28 -8.43 25.98
CA ASP A 88 -10.85 -8.20 25.87
C ASP A 88 -10.53 -7.04 24.93
N ASN A 89 -9.43 -6.35 25.17
CA ASN A 89 -8.80 -5.50 24.18
C ASN A 89 -8.04 -6.39 23.18
N ILE A 90 -8.27 -6.20 21.88
CA ILE A 90 -7.90 -7.17 20.86
C ILE A 90 -6.90 -6.56 19.88
N VAL A 91 -5.92 -7.34 19.44
CA VAL A 91 -5.12 -7.05 18.25
C VAL A 91 -5.21 -8.21 17.26
N THR A 92 -5.38 -7.87 15.98
CA THR A 92 -5.51 -8.88 14.93
C THR A 92 -4.96 -8.37 13.59
N THR A 93 -4.90 -9.23 12.59
CA THR A 93 -4.40 -8.86 11.27
C THR A 93 -5.53 -8.47 10.31
N HIS A 94 -5.18 -7.74 9.24
CA HIS A 94 -6.10 -7.47 8.13
C HIS A 94 -6.65 -8.75 7.47
N ALA A 95 -5.91 -9.86 7.53
CA ALA A 95 -6.38 -11.15 7.03
C ALA A 95 -7.58 -11.66 7.81
N LEU A 96 -7.58 -11.50 9.15
CA LEU A 96 -8.70 -11.91 9.98
C LEU A 96 -9.94 -11.06 9.75
N TRP A 97 -9.77 -9.77 9.42
CA TRP A 97 -10.87 -8.91 9.02
C TRP A 97 -11.72 -9.51 7.89
N SER A 98 -11.08 -10.18 6.93
CA SER A 98 -11.75 -10.78 5.77
C SER A 98 -12.62 -11.99 6.10
N ILE A 99 -12.50 -12.56 7.29
CA ILE A 99 -13.29 -13.73 7.73
C ILE A 99 -14.38 -13.39 8.74
N PHE A 100 -14.57 -12.12 9.08
CA PHE A 100 -15.69 -11.69 9.91
C PHE A 100 -17.01 -12.02 9.23
N ASN A 101 -17.92 -12.60 9.98
CA ASN A 101 -19.23 -13.02 9.53
C ASN A 101 -20.35 -12.42 10.38
N ASP A 102 -21.59 -12.75 10.08
CA ASP A 102 -22.76 -12.21 10.81
C ASP A 102 -22.77 -12.62 12.30
N GLU A 103 -22.15 -13.73 12.67
CA GLU A 103 -21.99 -14.13 14.08
C GLU A 103 -21.01 -13.19 14.80
N THR A 104 -19.90 -12.85 14.15
CA THR A 104 -18.93 -11.88 14.68
C THR A 104 -19.57 -10.50 14.85
N LEU A 105 -20.35 -10.06 13.87
CA LEU A 105 -21.08 -8.78 13.95
C LEU A 105 -22.09 -8.78 15.09
N ARG A 106 -22.87 -9.85 15.23
CA ARG A 106 -23.80 -10.01 16.35
C ARG A 106 -23.11 -9.98 17.70
N ALA A 107 -21.94 -10.62 17.82
CA ALA A 107 -21.17 -10.62 19.06
C ALA A 107 -20.72 -9.21 19.47
N PHE A 108 -20.27 -8.37 18.52
CA PHE A 108 -19.95 -6.97 18.80
C PHE A 108 -21.20 -6.17 19.22
N HIS A 109 -22.33 -6.33 18.53
CA HIS A 109 -23.56 -5.60 18.85
C HIS A 109 -24.17 -6.00 20.20
N GLN A 110 -24.06 -7.28 20.57
CA GLN A 110 -24.58 -7.82 21.83
C GLN A 110 -23.62 -7.62 23.00
N SER A 111 -22.37 -7.26 22.73
CA SER A 111 -21.39 -7.00 23.78
C SER A 111 -21.83 -5.82 24.65
N LYS A 112 -21.68 -5.96 25.96
CA LYS A 112 -21.83 -4.84 26.91
C LYS A 112 -20.75 -3.77 26.74
N TYR A 113 -19.66 -4.10 26.04
CA TYR A 113 -18.55 -3.20 25.77
C TYR A 113 -18.73 -2.53 24.41
N LYS A 114 -18.31 -1.26 24.32
CA LYS A 114 -18.29 -0.51 23.07
C LYS A 114 -16.87 -0.54 22.48
N TYR A 115 -16.72 -1.20 21.35
CA TYR A 115 -15.44 -1.33 20.68
C TYR A 115 -15.13 -0.12 19.80
N VAL A 116 -13.92 0.40 19.93
CA VAL A 116 -13.30 1.36 19.00
C VAL A 116 -12.29 0.61 18.14
N ALA A 117 -12.44 0.72 16.84
CA ALA A 117 -11.56 0.04 15.87
C ALA A 117 -10.45 0.96 15.37
N PHE A 118 -9.22 0.49 15.44
CA PHE A 118 -8.03 1.14 14.89
C PHE A 118 -7.45 0.30 13.77
N PHE A 119 -7.27 0.91 12.62
CA PHE A 119 -6.65 0.28 11.44
C PHE A 119 -5.27 0.89 11.23
N ASP A 120 -4.21 0.16 11.57
CA ASP A 120 -2.84 0.54 11.23
C ASP A 120 -2.59 0.13 9.77
N GLU A 121 -2.61 1.09 8.89
CA GLU A 121 -2.81 1.02 7.45
C GLU A 121 -4.26 0.63 7.02
N VAL A 122 -4.58 0.90 5.76
CA VAL A 122 -5.90 0.59 5.19
C VAL A 122 -5.98 -0.89 4.82
N PRO A 123 -6.98 -1.65 5.34
CA PRO A 123 -7.20 -3.02 4.90
C PRO A 123 -7.72 -3.06 3.45
N PRO A 124 -7.71 -4.21 2.78
CA PRO A 124 -8.30 -4.34 1.45
C PRO A 124 -9.83 -4.15 1.52
N LEU A 125 -10.29 -2.96 1.13
CA LEU A 125 -11.72 -2.58 1.18
C LEU A 125 -12.49 -3.06 -0.04
N PHE A 126 -11.83 -3.15 -1.19
CA PHE A 126 -12.39 -3.76 -2.39
C PHE A 126 -11.28 -4.36 -3.26
N ARG A 127 -11.61 -5.41 -3.99
CA ARG A 127 -10.68 -6.12 -4.87
C ARG A 127 -11.41 -6.87 -5.98
N ASP A 128 -10.76 -7.07 -7.11
CA ASP A 128 -11.13 -8.11 -8.06
C ASP A 128 -10.80 -9.48 -7.45
N VAL A 129 -11.80 -10.35 -7.39
CA VAL A 129 -11.62 -11.73 -6.92
C VAL A 129 -10.99 -12.58 -8.04
N VAL A 130 -11.28 -12.22 -9.30
CA VAL A 130 -10.78 -12.87 -10.49
C VAL A 130 -9.60 -12.09 -11.01
N GLY A 131 -8.41 -12.58 -10.79
CA GLY A 131 -7.21 -11.93 -11.32
C GLY A 131 -6.29 -12.92 -12.00
N VAL A 132 -5.78 -12.58 -13.18
CA VAL A 132 -4.72 -13.34 -13.83
C VAL A 132 -3.53 -13.42 -12.89
N GLY A 133 -3.32 -14.58 -12.26
CA GLY A 133 -2.16 -14.86 -11.42
C GLY A 133 -2.25 -14.43 -9.95
N ARG A 134 -3.40 -14.06 -9.43
CA ARG A 134 -3.59 -13.90 -7.98
C ARG A 134 -3.79 -15.24 -7.31
N LYS A 135 -2.96 -15.52 -6.30
CA LYS A 135 -3.31 -16.47 -5.25
C LYS A 135 -4.41 -15.78 -4.43
N LEU A 136 -5.54 -16.41 -4.24
CA LEU A 136 -6.36 -16.15 -3.07
C LEU A 136 -5.49 -16.62 -1.90
N ASP A 137 -5.08 -15.73 -1.01
CA ASP A 137 -4.07 -15.99 0.04
C ASP A 137 -4.47 -17.13 1.00
N GLU A 138 -5.70 -17.60 0.90
CA GLU A 138 -6.29 -18.64 1.74
C GLU A 138 -6.32 -20.03 1.08
N MET A 139 -5.82 -20.16 -0.17
CA MET A 139 -5.86 -21.45 -0.87
C MET A 139 -4.53 -22.19 -0.78
N PRO A 140 -4.53 -23.42 -0.28
CA PRO A 140 -3.36 -24.29 -0.39
C PRO A 140 -3.13 -24.67 -1.86
N GLY A 141 -1.94 -24.39 -2.37
CA GLY A 141 -1.54 -24.72 -3.73
C GLY A 141 -1.60 -23.53 -4.72
N ASN A 142 -1.16 -23.78 -5.95
CA ASN A 142 -1.11 -22.80 -7.04
C ASN A 142 -2.43 -22.68 -7.82
N VAL A 143 -3.57 -22.91 -7.19
CA VAL A 143 -4.88 -22.83 -7.84
C VAL A 143 -5.22 -21.37 -8.09
N ARG A 144 -5.50 -21.03 -9.34
CA ARG A 144 -5.83 -19.68 -9.79
C ARG A 144 -7.30 -19.62 -10.10
N PHE A 145 -8.02 -18.72 -9.43
CA PHE A 145 -9.40 -18.44 -9.78
C PHE A 145 -9.45 -17.53 -11.01
N GLY A 146 -10.13 -17.97 -12.06
CA GLY A 146 -10.19 -17.28 -13.34
C GLY A 146 -11.61 -17.07 -13.86
N ALA A 147 -11.72 -16.37 -14.99
CA ALA A 147 -13.01 -16.14 -15.65
C ALA A 147 -13.74 -17.44 -16.04
N ALA A 148 -13.00 -18.53 -16.29
CA ALA A 148 -13.59 -19.85 -16.56
C ALA A 148 -14.31 -20.40 -15.31
N ASP A 149 -13.73 -20.22 -14.13
CA ASP A 149 -14.32 -20.68 -12.86
C ASP A 149 -15.59 -19.88 -12.54
N VAL A 150 -15.55 -18.55 -12.77
CA VAL A 150 -16.74 -17.68 -12.63
C VAL A 150 -17.86 -18.15 -13.55
N LYS A 151 -17.54 -18.47 -14.80
CA LYS A 151 -18.52 -19.00 -15.77
C LYS A 151 -19.07 -20.36 -15.32
N LEU A 152 -18.23 -21.24 -14.76
CA LEU A 152 -18.64 -22.54 -14.24
C LEU A 152 -19.62 -22.35 -13.07
N MET A 153 -19.32 -21.48 -12.11
CA MET A 153 -20.20 -21.17 -10.98
C MET A 153 -21.59 -20.63 -11.43
N GLN A 154 -21.60 -19.83 -12.50
CA GLN A 154 -22.86 -19.35 -13.08
C GLN A 154 -23.67 -20.48 -13.74
N LYS A 155 -23.03 -21.30 -14.57
CA LYS A 155 -23.67 -22.40 -15.30
C LYS A 155 -24.20 -23.49 -14.38
N SER A 156 -23.48 -23.80 -13.32
CA SER A 156 -23.87 -24.82 -12.33
C SER A 156 -24.97 -24.34 -11.37
N GLY A 157 -25.33 -23.06 -11.42
CA GLY A 157 -26.31 -22.47 -10.48
C GLY A 157 -25.77 -22.28 -9.06
N MET A 158 -24.46 -22.41 -8.85
CA MET A 158 -23.82 -22.12 -7.55
C MET A 158 -24.03 -20.68 -7.12
N ILE A 159 -24.05 -19.77 -8.08
CA ILE A 159 -24.26 -18.33 -7.86
C ILE A 159 -25.39 -17.81 -8.73
N ARG A 160 -26.13 -16.85 -8.19
CA ARG A 160 -27.19 -16.10 -8.89
C ARG A 160 -26.98 -14.62 -8.66
N VAL A 161 -27.41 -13.81 -9.62
CA VAL A 161 -27.42 -12.34 -9.46
C VAL A 161 -28.81 -11.90 -9.05
N LYS A 162 -28.92 -11.28 -7.89
CA LYS A 162 -30.15 -10.71 -7.38
C LYS A 162 -29.90 -9.26 -6.95
N ASN A 163 -30.70 -8.34 -7.45
CA ASN A 163 -30.55 -6.90 -7.19
C ASN A 163 -29.10 -6.39 -7.48
N GLY A 164 -28.45 -6.93 -8.53
CA GLY A 164 -27.11 -6.54 -8.94
C GLY A 164 -25.96 -7.07 -8.07
N VAL A 165 -26.24 -7.93 -7.09
CA VAL A 165 -25.25 -8.59 -6.25
C VAL A 165 -25.28 -10.11 -6.45
N ILE A 166 -24.16 -10.75 -6.18
CA ILE A 166 -24.04 -12.21 -6.25
C ILE A 166 -24.51 -12.81 -4.93
N GLU A 167 -25.46 -13.72 -5.02
CA GLU A 167 -25.89 -14.58 -3.93
C GLU A 167 -25.47 -16.04 -4.22
N PHE A 168 -25.01 -16.75 -3.19
CA PHE A 168 -24.71 -18.17 -3.26
C PHE A 168 -25.98 -18.99 -3.06
N ASN A 169 -26.15 -20.01 -3.90
CA ASN A 169 -27.26 -20.94 -3.77
C ASN A 169 -27.03 -21.88 -2.56
N PRO A 170 -27.87 -21.82 -1.51
CA PRO A 170 -27.70 -22.67 -0.33
C PRO A 170 -27.94 -24.15 -0.62
N GLU A 171 -28.69 -24.47 -1.67
CA GLU A 171 -29.02 -25.86 -2.05
C GLU A 171 -27.90 -26.52 -2.88
N CYS A 172 -26.93 -25.74 -3.35
CA CYS A 172 -25.80 -26.28 -4.08
C CYS A 172 -24.85 -26.99 -3.12
N ASP A 173 -24.63 -28.28 -3.38
CA ASP A 173 -23.68 -29.09 -2.62
C ASP A 173 -22.25 -28.75 -3.03
N TYR A 174 -21.64 -27.84 -2.28
CA TYR A 174 -20.25 -27.43 -2.47
C TYR A 174 -19.24 -28.51 -2.00
N ALA A 175 -19.71 -29.62 -1.41
CA ALA A 175 -18.86 -30.63 -0.78
C ALA A 175 -18.34 -31.71 -1.71
N LYS A 176 -18.88 -31.82 -2.93
CA LYS A 176 -18.70 -33.04 -3.75
C LYS A 176 -17.58 -33.01 -4.76
N THR A 177 -16.83 -31.94 -4.92
CA THR A 177 -15.76 -31.87 -5.93
C THR A 177 -14.42 -31.48 -5.30
N ASP A 178 -13.36 -32.19 -5.64
CA ASP A 178 -12.01 -32.15 -5.08
C ASP A 178 -11.33 -30.79 -5.01
N THR A 179 -10.50 -30.41 -5.95
CA THR A 179 -9.65 -29.21 -5.96
C THR A 179 -10.43 -27.95 -6.26
N ASP A 180 -11.45 -28.03 -7.10
CA ASP A 180 -12.29 -26.90 -7.53
C ASP A 180 -13.16 -26.39 -6.37
N TYR A 181 -13.54 -27.26 -5.47
CA TYR A 181 -14.32 -26.95 -4.28
C TYR A 181 -13.65 -25.93 -3.35
N LYS A 182 -12.33 -26.04 -3.14
CA LYS A 182 -11.59 -25.10 -2.27
C LYS A 182 -11.61 -23.67 -2.82
N VAL A 183 -11.57 -23.54 -4.16
CA VAL A 183 -11.65 -22.26 -4.86
C VAL A 183 -13.02 -21.61 -4.68
N PHE A 184 -14.07 -22.39 -4.90
CA PHE A 184 -15.44 -21.88 -4.77
C PHE A 184 -15.80 -21.55 -3.33
N ASN A 185 -15.32 -22.33 -2.36
CA ASN A 185 -15.47 -22.01 -0.95
C ASN A 185 -14.75 -20.74 -0.54
N ALA A 186 -13.58 -20.47 -1.07
CA ALA A 186 -12.89 -19.22 -0.76
C ALA A 186 -13.69 -18.02 -1.24
N VAL A 187 -14.31 -18.09 -2.44
CA VAL A 187 -15.20 -17.02 -2.93
C VAL A 187 -16.47 -16.93 -2.09
N LYS A 188 -17.05 -18.07 -1.69
CA LYS A 188 -18.21 -18.10 -0.78
C LYS A 188 -17.87 -17.47 0.57
N ASN A 189 -16.72 -17.79 1.14
CA ASN A 189 -16.29 -17.21 2.42
C ASN A 189 -16.11 -15.69 2.34
N LEU A 190 -15.68 -15.15 1.19
CA LEU A 190 -15.64 -13.71 0.97
C LEU A 190 -17.03 -13.05 1.05
N SER A 191 -18.11 -13.76 0.69
CA SER A 191 -19.47 -13.20 0.76
C SER A 191 -19.93 -12.91 2.19
N TYR A 192 -19.28 -13.48 3.20
CA TYR A 192 -19.59 -13.19 4.61
C TYR A 192 -19.11 -11.81 5.03
N SER A 193 -17.97 -11.38 4.53
CA SER A 193 -17.37 -10.08 4.86
C SER A 193 -17.49 -9.05 3.73
N CYS A 194 -17.83 -9.47 2.51
CA CYS A 194 -17.93 -8.61 1.33
C CYS A 194 -19.26 -8.75 0.62
N THR A 195 -19.74 -7.65 0.05
CA THR A 195 -20.73 -7.67 -1.01
C THR A 195 -20.04 -7.98 -2.32
N LEU A 196 -20.50 -8.97 -3.05
CA LEU A 196 -19.91 -9.42 -4.30
C LEU A 196 -20.73 -8.86 -5.49
N TYR A 197 -20.06 -8.14 -6.39
CA TYR A 197 -20.68 -7.57 -7.59
C TYR A 197 -20.21 -8.32 -8.83
N PRO A 198 -21.12 -8.74 -9.72
CA PRO A 198 -20.74 -9.27 -11.03
C PRO A 198 -20.15 -8.14 -11.87
N TYR A 199 -19.07 -8.42 -12.61
CA TYR A 199 -18.44 -7.44 -13.48
C TYR A 199 -17.91 -8.05 -14.79
N GLY A 200 -17.92 -7.20 -15.83
CA GLY A 200 -17.59 -7.62 -17.19
C GLY A 200 -18.66 -8.55 -17.77
N ASN A 201 -18.78 -8.61 -19.08
CA ASN A 201 -19.70 -9.51 -19.76
C ASN A 201 -19.02 -10.13 -20.99
N LYS A 202 -19.10 -11.44 -21.13
CA LYS A 202 -18.69 -12.17 -22.34
C LYS A 202 -19.69 -13.27 -22.64
N ASN A 203 -20.42 -13.12 -23.73
CA ASN A 203 -21.42 -14.08 -24.17
C ASN A 203 -22.49 -14.41 -23.09
N GLY A 204 -23.04 -13.36 -22.44
CA GLY A 204 -24.07 -13.49 -21.41
C GLY A 204 -23.58 -13.92 -20.02
N PHE A 205 -22.27 -14.14 -19.85
CA PHE A 205 -21.67 -14.46 -18.55
C PHE A 205 -20.77 -13.31 -18.09
N PHE A 206 -20.85 -12.97 -16.80
CA PHE A 206 -19.86 -12.06 -16.25
C PHE A 206 -18.50 -12.76 -16.07
N THR A 207 -17.43 -11.99 -16.21
CA THR A 207 -16.06 -12.51 -16.30
C THR A 207 -15.24 -12.22 -15.07
N SER A 208 -15.76 -11.38 -14.16
CA SER A 208 -15.08 -10.99 -12.93
C SER A 208 -16.07 -10.81 -11.79
N ILE A 209 -15.55 -10.83 -10.57
CA ILE A 209 -16.29 -10.57 -9.34
C ILE A 209 -15.54 -9.50 -8.56
N ILE A 210 -16.20 -8.38 -8.28
CA ILE A 210 -15.64 -7.32 -7.44
C ILE A 210 -16.19 -7.50 -6.02
N ALA A 211 -15.29 -7.76 -5.08
CA ALA A 211 -15.62 -7.89 -3.67
C ALA A 211 -15.42 -6.54 -2.96
N PHE A 212 -16.48 -6.05 -2.33
CA PHE A 212 -16.47 -4.84 -1.49
C PHE A 212 -16.71 -5.20 -0.05
N ALA A 213 -15.90 -4.71 0.88
CA ALA A 213 -16.14 -4.87 2.31
C ALA A 213 -17.56 -4.38 2.67
N ARG A 214 -18.25 -5.16 3.48
CA ARG A 214 -19.61 -4.80 3.92
C ARG A 214 -19.53 -3.60 4.87
N ARG A 215 -20.45 -2.67 4.72
CA ARG A 215 -20.54 -1.48 5.59
C ARG A 215 -20.81 -1.87 7.04
N GLU A 216 -21.60 -2.91 7.25
CA GLU A 216 -21.98 -3.44 8.56
C GLU A 216 -20.76 -3.89 9.39
N LEU A 217 -19.64 -4.24 8.75
CA LEU A 217 -18.38 -4.55 9.44
C LEU A 217 -17.81 -3.36 10.21
N PHE A 218 -18.16 -2.15 9.82
CA PHE A 218 -17.71 -0.92 10.49
C PHE A 218 -18.78 -0.37 11.44
N GLU A 219 -20.05 -0.63 11.16
CA GLU A 219 -21.19 -0.16 11.97
C GLU A 219 -21.27 -0.87 13.34
N CYS A 220 -20.60 -2.03 13.49
CA CYS A 220 -20.50 -2.72 14.78
C CYS A 220 -19.55 -2.03 15.77
N PHE A 221 -18.75 -1.06 15.31
CA PHE A 221 -17.85 -0.30 16.16
C PHE A 221 -18.42 1.06 16.52
N ARG A 222 -18.10 1.55 17.72
CA ARG A 222 -18.44 2.91 18.15
C ARG A 222 -17.75 3.97 17.27
N GLU A 223 -16.49 3.72 16.93
CA GLU A 223 -15.66 4.59 16.10
C GLU A 223 -14.68 3.73 15.27
N CYS A 224 -14.35 4.21 14.07
CA CYS A 224 -13.35 3.63 13.20
C CYS A 224 -12.27 4.67 12.91
N TRP A 225 -11.02 4.35 13.23
CA TRP A 225 -9.84 5.19 13.03
C TRP A 225 -8.87 4.53 12.08
N PHE A 226 -8.49 5.24 11.02
CA PHE A 226 -7.55 4.76 10.01
C PHE A 226 -6.25 5.56 10.07
N PHE A 227 -5.14 4.88 10.31
CA PHE A 227 -3.81 5.45 10.33
C PHE A 227 -3.13 5.19 8.99
N SER A 228 -3.07 6.16 8.12
CA SER A 228 -2.53 6.00 6.78
C SER A 228 -1.80 7.25 6.29
N TYR A 229 -1.45 7.27 5.00
CA TYR A 229 -0.86 8.42 4.35
C TYR A 229 -1.28 8.49 2.88
N LEU A 230 -1.44 9.72 2.35
CA LEU A 230 -1.95 10.00 1.01
C LEU A 230 -3.31 9.32 0.76
N THR A 231 -4.21 9.46 1.73
CA THR A 231 -5.52 8.79 1.71
C THR A 231 -6.52 9.48 0.79
N HIS A 232 -6.33 10.76 0.48
CA HIS A 232 -7.18 11.47 -0.48
C HIS A 232 -7.06 10.82 -1.86
N GLU A 233 -8.18 10.58 -2.52
CA GLU A 233 -8.29 9.83 -3.79
C GLU A 233 -7.79 8.38 -3.74
N SER A 234 -7.43 7.87 -2.56
CA SER A 234 -7.04 6.47 -2.36
C SER A 234 -8.23 5.51 -2.43
N MET A 235 -7.94 4.21 -2.31
CA MET A 235 -8.96 3.17 -2.19
C MET A 235 -9.91 3.42 -1.00
N LEU A 236 -9.41 3.91 0.14
CA LEU A 236 -10.23 4.27 1.29
C LEU A 236 -11.21 5.39 0.94
N TYR A 237 -10.73 6.44 0.28
CA TYR A 237 -11.56 7.56 -0.17
C TYR A 237 -12.68 7.09 -1.10
N LYS A 238 -12.34 6.32 -2.16
CA LYS A 238 -13.33 5.80 -3.13
C LYS A 238 -14.34 4.87 -2.46
N TYR A 239 -13.89 4.05 -1.51
CA TYR A 239 -14.79 3.21 -0.71
C TYR A 239 -15.79 4.05 0.09
N CYS A 240 -15.32 5.10 0.79
CA CYS A 240 -16.17 5.99 1.56
C CYS A 240 -17.21 6.69 0.66
N MET A 241 -16.79 7.18 -0.51
CA MET A 241 -17.70 7.81 -1.47
C MET A 241 -18.81 6.86 -1.92
N LEU A 242 -18.43 5.63 -2.36
CA LEU A 242 -19.41 4.62 -2.80
C LEU A 242 -20.33 4.11 -1.71
N ARG A 243 -19.90 4.12 -0.45
CA ARG A 243 -20.70 3.67 0.70
C ARG A 243 -21.39 4.80 1.45
N HIS A 244 -21.27 6.04 0.97
CA HIS A 244 -21.79 7.24 1.61
C HIS A 244 -21.37 7.33 3.10
N ILE A 245 -20.07 7.10 3.34
CA ILE A 245 -19.44 7.20 4.65
C ILE A 245 -18.79 8.56 4.76
N SER A 246 -19.13 9.34 5.78
CA SER A 246 -18.49 10.62 6.03
C SER A 246 -17.04 10.42 6.50
N MET A 247 -16.16 11.32 6.11
CA MET A 247 -14.74 11.29 6.47
C MET A 247 -14.38 12.52 7.28
N GLU A 248 -13.62 12.32 8.34
CA GLU A 248 -13.07 13.40 9.14
C GLU A 248 -11.56 13.21 9.28
N TYR A 249 -10.80 14.23 8.93
CA TYR A 249 -9.35 14.14 8.82
C TYR A 249 -8.65 14.74 10.03
N TYR A 250 -7.57 14.04 10.43
CA TYR A 250 -6.70 14.38 11.55
C TYR A 250 -5.23 14.25 11.12
N GLN A 251 -4.37 14.91 11.85
CA GLN A 251 -2.91 14.83 11.72
C GLN A 251 -2.26 14.51 13.06
N ILE A 252 -1.06 13.95 13.01
CA ILE A 252 -0.22 13.81 14.19
C ILE A 252 0.80 14.93 14.18
N ILE A 253 0.79 15.74 15.26
CA ILE A 253 1.77 16.77 15.53
C ILE A 253 2.25 16.55 16.96
N ASP A 254 3.56 16.42 17.16
CA ASP A 254 4.18 16.18 18.48
C ASP A 254 3.50 15.06 19.28
N ARG A 255 3.25 13.92 18.62
CA ARG A 255 2.53 12.75 19.17
C ARG A 255 1.09 13.03 19.63
N ARG A 256 0.50 14.14 19.22
CA ARG A 256 -0.91 14.44 19.48
C ARG A 256 -1.73 14.31 18.22
N ILE A 257 -2.90 13.73 18.34
CA ILE A 257 -3.87 13.66 17.24
C ILE A 257 -4.67 14.94 17.26
N LEU A 258 -4.54 15.73 16.21
CA LEU A 258 -5.21 17.02 16.06
C LEU A 258 -6.17 16.95 14.87
N ARG A 259 -7.39 17.40 15.08
CA ARG A 259 -8.39 17.52 14.03
C ARG A 259 -8.00 18.62 13.05
N ASN A 260 -8.05 18.33 11.77
CA ASN A 260 -7.80 19.32 10.74
C ASN A 260 -8.88 20.41 10.74
N PRO A 261 -8.58 21.64 10.32
CA PRO A 261 -9.59 22.69 10.17
C PRO A 261 -10.78 22.22 9.35
N GLY A 262 -11.98 22.33 9.91
CA GLY A 262 -13.23 21.82 9.32
C GLY A 262 -13.28 20.30 9.11
N GLY A 263 -12.35 19.51 9.67
CA GLY A 263 -12.26 18.07 9.45
C GLY A 263 -11.91 17.69 8.01
N ARG A 264 -11.35 18.60 7.22
CA ARG A 264 -11.05 18.40 5.79
C ARG A 264 -9.65 17.81 5.60
N PHE A 265 -9.46 17.14 4.46
CA PHE A 265 -8.14 16.72 4.03
C PHE A 265 -7.18 17.91 3.91
N MET A 266 -5.97 17.72 4.38
CA MET A 266 -4.86 18.65 4.20
C MET A 266 -3.63 17.86 3.77
N GLU A 267 -3.05 18.23 2.63
CA GLU A 267 -1.83 17.59 2.15
C GLU A 267 -0.68 17.84 3.11
N THR A 268 -0.01 16.79 3.54
CA THR A 268 1.17 16.84 4.41
C THR A 268 2.35 16.17 3.72
N TYR A 269 3.55 16.55 4.10
CA TYR A 269 4.77 16.00 3.53
C TYR A 269 5.64 15.39 4.62
N PRO A 270 6.31 14.26 4.34
CA PRO A 270 7.17 13.61 5.31
C PRO A 270 8.49 14.37 5.49
N ASP A 271 9.01 14.33 6.70
CA ASP A 271 10.35 14.83 6.99
C ASP A 271 11.40 14.07 6.19
N GLY A 272 12.53 14.72 5.92
CA GLY A 272 13.65 14.13 5.20
C GLY A 272 13.54 14.19 3.68
N ILE A 273 12.50 14.80 3.13
CA ILE A 273 12.33 14.95 1.67
C ILE A 273 13.50 15.70 1.02
N GLU A 274 14.13 16.61 1.76
CA GLU A 274 15.30 17.38 1.36
C GLU A 274 16.56 16.51 1.19
N LYS A 275 16.59 15.33 1.81
CA LYS A 275 17.71 14.37 1.68
C LYS A 275 17.68 13.62 0.35
N LEU A 276 16.55 13.61 -0.36
CA LEU A 276 16.42 12.87 -1.60
C LEU A 276 17.24 13.48 -2.72
N VAL A 277 18.12 12.67 -3.28
CA VAL A 277 18.88 12.97 -4.50
C VAL A 277 18.39 12.02 -5.59
N ILE A 278 17.48 12.50 -6.42
CA ILE A 278 16.88 11.69 -7.49
C ILE A 278 17.85 11.64 -8.67
N LEU A 279 18.30 10.44 -9.02
CA LEU A 279 19.14 10.23 -10.20
C LEU A 279 18.29 10.39 -11.46
N ASP A 280 18.73 11.28 -12.34
CA ASP A 280 18.03 11.62 -13.58
C ASP A 280 19.02 11.85 -14.71
N GLY A 281 18.60 11.60 -15.93
CA GLY A 281 19.34 11.84 -17.14
C GLY A 281 19.62 10.57 -17.96
N LYS A 282 20.16 10.74 -19.15
CA LYS A 282 20.36 9.67 -20.13
C LYS A 282 21.06 8.40 -19.60
N PRO A 283 22.06 8.47 -18.70
CA PRO A 283 22.67 7.26 -18.14
C PRO A 283 21.76 6.44 -17.24
N PHE A 284 20.72 7.05 -16.68
CA PHE A 284 19.84 6.46 -15.66
C PHE A 284 18.45 6.18 -16.17
N ASN A 285 17.94 6.97 -17.11
CA ASN A 285 16.54 6.91 -17.56
C ASN A 285 16.35 5.75 -18.54
N MET A 286 15.23 5.01 -18.34
CA MET A 286 14.75 4.02 -19.29
C MET A 286 13.70 4.65 -20.21
N GLU A 287 13.69 4.20 -21.46
CA GLU A 287 12.57 4.40 -22.37
C GLU A 287 11.52 3.33 -22.12
N GLY A 288 10.25 3.73 -22.15
CA GLY A 288 9.12 2.83 -21.90
C GLY A 288 8.78 2.66 -20.42
N SER A 289 7.68 1.93 -20.19
CA SER A 289 7.09 1.74 -18.86
C SER A 289 7.53 0.41 -18.26
N LEU A 290 8.12 0.43 -17.07
CA LEU A 290 8.51 -0.77 -16.31
C LEU A 290 7.31 -1.43 -15.61
N SER A 291 6.20 -1.60 -16.33
CA SER A 291 4.99 -2.27 -15.85
C SER A 291 5.15 -3.80 -15.84
N LYS A 292 4.24 -4.51 -15.16
CA LYS A 292 4.19 -5.99 -15.23
C LYS A 292 4.12 -6.51 -16.66
N ARG A 293 3.36 -5.81 -17.53
CA ARG A 293 3.24 -6.17 -18.94
C ARG A 293 4.55 -6.01 -19.70
N TRP A 294 5.31 -4.96 -19.38
CA TRP A 294 6.65 -4.75 -19.94
C TRP A 294 7.58 -5.90 -19.55
N TYR A 295 7.67 -6.24 -18.25
CA TYR A 295 8.50 -7.35 -17.78
C TYR A 295 8.10 -8.67 -18.40
N SER A 296 6.79 -8.96 -18.51
CA SER A 296 6.29 -10.18 -19.15
C SER A 296 6.66 -10.26 -20.62
N ARG A 297 6.65 -9.17 -21.36
CA ARG A 297 7.10 -9.12 -22.78
C ARG A 297 8.61 -9.26 -22.85
N ALA A 298 9.35 -8.45 -22.11
CA ALA A 298 10.80 -8.45 -22.12
C ALA A 298 11.41 -9.79 -21.68
N SER A 299 10.73 -10.56 -20.83
CA SER A 299 11.18 -11.92 -20.45
C SER A 299 10.97 -12.98 -21.53
N ARG A 300 10.05 -12.75 -22.48
CA ARG A 300 9.76 -13.64 -23.62
C ARG A 300 10.50 -13.24 -24.90
N ASP A 301 11.07 -12.03 -24.90
CA ASP A 301 11.85 -11.54 -26.05
C ASP A 301 13.18 -12.32 -26.14
N GLU A 302 13.39 -13.04 -27.24
CA GLU A 302 14.59 -13.84 -27.49
C GLU A 302 15.87 -13.00 -27.40
N THR A 303 15.82 -11.76 -27.85
CA THR A 303 16.97 -10.84 -27.81
C THR A 303 17.23 -10.32 -26.41
N GLN A 304 16.22 -10.31 -25.54
CA GLN A 304 16.24 -9.70 -24.21
C GLN A 304 16.77 -8.24 -24.19
N ALA A 305 16.62 -7.53 -25.29
CA ALA A 305 17.22 -6.20 -25.46
C ALA A 305 16.82 -5.24 -24.33
N GLY A 306 15.53 -5.16 -23.99
CA GLY A 306 15.03 -4.33 -22.89
C GLY A 306 15.59 -4.72 -21.52
N LEU A 307 15.70 -6.03 -21.25
CA LEU A 307 16.29 -6.53 -19.99
C LEU A 307 17.80 -6.27 -19.91
N LYS A 308 18.51 -6.44 -21.02
CA LYS A 308 19.95 -6.12 -21.10
C LYS A 308 20.18 -4.64 -20.82
N GLU A 309 19.37 -3.76 -21.40
CA GLU A 309 19.44 -2.33 -21.15
C GLU A 309 19.13 -2.00 -19.68
N LEU A 310 18.05 -2.53 -19.12
CA LEU A 310 17.71 -2.32 -17.71
C LEU A 310 18.82 -2.78 -16.77
N ARG A 311 19.40 -3.96 -17.01
CA ARG A 311 20.54 -4.47 -16.23
C ARG A 311 21.76 -3.55 -16.36
N LYS A 312 22.09 -3.07 -17.56
CA LYS A 312 23.18 -2.12 -17.79
C LYS A 312 22.98 -0.84 -16.99
N LYS A 313 21.78 -0.24 -17.07
CA LYS A 313 21.45 1.00 -16.33
C LYS A 313 21.40 0.76 -14.82
N PHE A 314 20.93 -0.40 -14.37
CA PHE A 314 20.95 -0.77 -12.96
C PHE A 314 22.37 -0.85 -12.39
N ARG A 315 23.28 -1.53 -13.13
CA ARG A 315 24.69 -1.55 -12.81
C ARG A 315 25.27 -0.13 -12.72
N ASN A 316 25.03 0.70 -13.72
CA ASN A 316 25.57 2.06 -13.77
C ASN A 316 25.06 2.92 -12.59
N ALA A 317 23.76 2.88 -12.29
CA ALA A 317 23.18 3.58 -11.15
C ALA A 317 23.77 3.08 -9.81
N TYR A 318 23.90 1.76 -9.64
CA TYR A 318 24.49 1.19 -8.44
C TYR A 318 25.97 1.57 -8.28
N GLN A 319 26.80 1.50 -9.35
CA GLN A 319 28.19 1.91 -9.30
C GLN A 319 28.33 3.41 -9.04
N PHE A 320 27.45 4.23 -9.62
CA PHE A 320 27.42 5.66 -9.33
C PHE A 320 27.14 5.94 -7.86
N MET A 321 26.13 5.28 -7.28
CA MET A 321 25.81 5.41 -5.85
C MET A 321 26.98 4.92 -4.97
N LYS A 322 27.66 3.82 -5.34
CA LYS A 322 28.85 3.35 -4.62
C LYS A 322 29.98 4.38 -4.61
N ALA A 323 30.23 5.04 -5.72
CA ALA A 323 31.22 6.10 -5.80
C ALA A 323 30.86 7.33 -4.95
N LEU A 324 29.55 7.49 -4.63
CA LEU A 324 29.06 8.50 -3.71
C LEU A 324 29.04 8.04 -2.23
N GLY A 325 29.58 6.87 -1.93
CA GLY A 325 29.71 6.35 -0.57
C GLY A 325 28.57 5.41 -0.13
N VAL A 326 27.69 5.01 -1.04
CA VAL A 326 26.67 3.98 -0.73
C VAL A 326 27.34 2.62 -0.68
N HIS A 327 27.29 1.93 0.44
CA HIS A 327 27.79 0.57 0.60
C HIS A 327 26.75 -0.48 0.18
N SER A 328 27.20 -1.71 -0.04
CA SER A 328 26.31 -2.81 -0.44
C SER A 328 25.23 -3.13 0.60
N ASP A 329 25.53 -2.95 1.86
CA ASP A 329 24.63 -3.14 3.01
C ASP A 329 23.71 -1.94 3.28
N THR A 330 24.03 -0.77 2.74
CA THR A 330 23.20 0.44 2.81
C THR A 330 22.45 0.73 1.50
N PHE A 331 22.30 -0.30 0.65
CA PHE A 331 21.52 -0.23 -0.59
C PHE A 331 20.28 -1.12 -0.51
N MET A 332 19.17 -0.68 -1.07
CA MET A 332 17.97 -1.50 -1.24
C MET A 332 17.35 -1.27 -2.62
N PHE A 333 16.67 -2.29 -3.14
CA PHE A 333 15.96 -2.15 -4.41
C PHE A 333 14.68 -2.97 -4.45
N THR A 334 13.80 -2.60 -5.38
CA THR A 334 12.57 -3.32 -5.64
C THR A 334 12.26 -3.46 -7.12
N THR A 335 11.52 -4.48 -7.42
CA THR A 335 10.76 -4.72 -8.64
C THR A 335 9.56 -5.62 -8.32
N PHE A 336 8.81 -6.05 -9.32
CA PHE A 336 7.78 -7.07 -9.10
C PHE A 336 8.42 -8.41 -8.71
N ASN A 337 7.91 -9.04 -7.65
CA ASN A 337 8.51 -10.26 -7.08
C ASN A 337 8.71 -11.40 -8.11
N ALA A 338 7.77 -11.52 -9.07
CA ALA A 338 7.88 -12.53 -10.14
C ALA A 338 9.07 -12.30 -11.10
N TYR A 339 9.64 -11.11 -11.12
CA TYR A 339 10.69 -10.72 -12.07
C TYR A 339 12.02 -10.33 -11.40
N LYS A 340 12.14 -10.48 -10.09
CA LYS A 340 13.36 -10.12 -9.34
C LYS A 340 14.60 -10.86 -9.87
N ASP A 341 14.44 -12.13 -10.22
CA ASP A 341 15.54 -12.96 -10.68
C ASP A 341 16.05 -12.56 -12.08
N LEU A 342 15.21 -11.89 -12.88
CA LEU A 342 15.63 -11.30 -14.16
C LEU A 342 16.66 -10.18 -13.99
N LEU A 343 16.74 -9.57 -12.83
CA LEU A 343 17.73 -8.54 -12.50
C LEU A 343 19.01 -9.12 -11.92
N ARG A 344 19.04 -10.44 -11.68
CA ARG A 344 20.21 -11.14 -11.16
C ARG A 344 21.34 -11.09 -12.18
N SER A 345 22.51 -10.70 -11.73
CA SER A 345 23.74 -10.80 -12.49
C SER A 345 24.88 -11.22 -11.55
N ASN A 346 25.78 -12.04 -12.04
CA ASN A 346 26.93 -12.48 -11.26
C ASN A 346 28.02 -11.39 -11.29
N GLY A 347 28.50 -11.01 -10.11
CA GLY A 347 29.64 -10.13 -9.99
C GLY A 347 29.48 -8.98 -8.99
N ARG A 348 30.63 -8.44 -8.55
CA ARG A 348 30.73 -7.33 -7.56
C ARG A 348 30.12 -6.00 -8.00
N TYR A 349 29.73 -5.90 -9.25
CA TYR A 349 29.18 -4.67 -9.84
C TYR A 349 27.66 -4.56 -9.72
N TYR A 350 27.00 -5.59 -9.20
CA TYR A 350 25.55 -5.63 -9.02
C TYR A 350 25.18 -5.81 -7.56
N PRO A 351 24.07 -5.26 -7.10
CA PRO A 351 23.57 -5.55 -5.77
C PRO A 351 23.12 -7.01 -5.66
N THR A 352 23.32 -7.60 -4.49
CA THR A 352 22.85 -8.96 -4.22
C THR A 352 21.32 -8.99 -4.05
N LEU A 353 20.68 -10.13 -4.34
CA LEU A 353 19.24 -10.32 -4.10
C LEU A 353 18.86 -10.20 -2.61
N ARG A 354 19.82 -10.31 -1.68
CA ARG A 354 19.60 -10.03 -0.25
C ARG A 354 19.14 -8.60 0.02
N ARG A 355 19.42 -7.68 -0.91
CA ARG A 355 19.03 -6.27 -0.84
C ARG A 355 17.69 -5.98 -1.55
N PHE A 356 17.06 -7.03 -2.09
CA PHE A 356 15.73 -6.94 -2.67
C PHE A 356 14.68 -6.86 -1.56
N LEU A 357 13.80 -5.88 -1.68
CA LEU A 357 12.61 -5.72 -0.83
C LEU A 357 11.38 -5.69 -1.74
N PRO A 358 10.41 -6.60 -1.59
CA PRO A 358 9.17 -6.55 -2.37
C PRO A 358 8.48 -5.19 -2.26
N CYS A 359 7.99 -4.65 -3.37
CA CYS A 359 7.38 -3.32 -3.42
C CYS A 359 6.11 -3.18 -2.54
N ASN A 360 5.45 -4.28 -2.24
CA ASN A 360 4.29 -4.35 -1.36
C ASN A 360 4.63 -4.76 0.08
N THR A 361 5.90 -4.82 0.45
CA THR A 361 6.29 -5.11 1.85
C THR A 361 5.75 -4.02 2.75
N LYS A 362 5.12 -4.43 3.84
CA LYS A 362 4.60 -3.54 4.88
C LYS A 362 5.47 -3.63 6.12
N ALA A 363 5.45 -2.58 6.93
CA ALA A 363 5.92 -2.60 8.32
C ALA A 363 7.34 -3.14 8.56
N THR A 364 8.36 -2.65 7.83
CA THR A 364 9.75 -2.97 8.16
C THR A 364 10.59 -1.73 8.39
N ASN A 365 11.45 -1.78 9.41
CA ASN A 365 12.47 -0.78 9.71
C ASN A 365 13.89 -1.29 9.38
N ASP A 366 14.02 -2.50 8.87
CA ASP A 366 15.29 -3.20 8.66
C ASP A 366 16.18 -2.52 7.60
N TYR A 367 15.64 -1.54 6.87
CA TYR A 367 16.32 -0.79 5.81
C TYR A 367 16.55 0.68 6.15
N SER A 368 16.32 1.08 7.41
CA SER A 368 16.49 2.49 7.84
C SER A 368 17.91 3.02 7.73
N ASN A 369 18.91 2.15 7.56
CA ASN A 369 20.30 2.52 7.30
C ASN A 369 20.59 2.72 5.80
N CYS A 370 19.66 2.41 4.89
CA CYS A 370 19.92 2.47 3.46
C CYS A 370 19.97 3.91 2.96
N THR A 371 21.08 4.27 2.31
CA THR A 371 21.30 5.56 1.65
C THR A 371 21.24 5.47 0.12
N GLY A 372 21.11 4.26 -0.43
CA GLY A 372 20.87 3.99 -1.85
C GLY A 372 19.57 3.23 -2.05
N VAL A 373 18.74 3.69 -2.97
CA VAL A 373 17.42 3.11 -3.26
C VAL A 373 17.23 2.99 -4.76
N ALA A 374 16.81 1.82 -5.26
CA ALA A 374 16.38 1.65 -6.64
C ALA A 374 14.95 1.13 -6.72
N TYR A 375 14.10 1.81 -7.47
CA TYR A 375 12.70 1.47 -7.65
C TYR A 375 12.41 1.16 -9.12
N LEU A 376 12.37 -0.15 -9.45
CA LEU A 376 12.34 -0.64 -10.82
C LEU A 376 10.96 -1.17 -11.23
N CYS A 377 9.91 -0.49 -10.86
CA CYS A 377 8.56 -0.86 -11.28
C CYS A 377 7.67 0.36 -11.51
N ASN A 378 6.79 0.26 -12.51
CA ASN A 378 5.69 1.19 -12.69
C ASN A 378 4.42 0.56 -12.13
N ARG A 379 3.86 1.20 -11.12
CA ARG A 379 2.69 0.70 -10.40
C ARG A 379 1.40 1.25 -11.02
N TYR A 380 0.47 0.36 -11.22
CA TYR A 380 -0.91 0.67 -11.57
C TYR A 380 -1.83 -0.01 -10.58
N PHE A 381 -2.95 0.60 -10.32
CA PHE A 381 -4.02 -0.03 -9.57
C PHE A 381 -4.60 -1.22 -10.35
N ASP A 382 -5.45 -1.98 -9.72
CA ASP A 382 -6.14 -3.08 -10.38
C ASP A 382 -7.06 -2.57 -11.48
N VAL A 383 -6.80 -2.96 -12.72
CA VAL A 383 -7.50 -2.43 -13.92
C VAL A 383 -9.00 -2.72 -13.87
N THR A 384 -9.39 -3.92 -13.42
CA THR A 384 -10.80 -4.31 -13.33
C THR A 384 -11.52 -3.46 -12.29
N CYS A 385 -10.90 -3.27 -11.13
CA CYS A 385 -11.43 -2.38 -10.10
C CYS A 385 -11.50 -0.93 -10.56
N ALA A 386 -10.49 -0.43 -11.29
CA ALA A 386 -10.50 0.93 -11.82
C ALA A 386 -11.64 1.15 -12.84
N HIS A 387 -11.85 0.20 -13.74
CA HIS A 387 -12.97 0.23 -14.69
C HIS A 387 -14.32 0.14 -13.97
N PHE A 388 -14.46 -0.72 -12.99
CA PHE A 388 -15.68 -0.81 -12.18
C PHE A 388 -16.00 0.55 -11.52
N LEU A 389 -14.99 1.22 -10.94
CA LEU A 389 -15.17 2.55 -10.35
C LEU A 389 -15.55 3.60 -11.40
N ALA A 390 -14.96 3.54 -12.59
CA ALA A 390 -15.31 4.45 -13.69
C ALA A 390 -16.75 4.26 -14.18
N ASP A 391 -17.25 3.01 -14.23
CA ASP A 391 -18.64 2.74 -14.57
C ASP A 391 -19.59 3.22 -13.47
N ARG A 392 -19.23 3.01 -12.20
CA ARG A 392 -19.98 3.61 -11.06
C ARG A 392 -20.01 5.13 -11.11
N ALA A 393 -18.90 5.76 -11.48
CA ALA A 393 -18.82 7.22 -11.63
C ALA A 393 -19.83 7.75 -12.65
N LYS A 394 -20.01 7.04 -13.77
CA LYS A 394 -21.02 7.38 -14.79
C LYS A 394 -22.44 7.18 -14.29
N GLU A 395 -22.71 6.02 -13.65
CA GLU A 395 -24.04 5.69 -13.14
C GLU A 395 -24.52 6.63 -12.03
N GLU A 396 -23.60 7.07 -11.17
CA GLU A 396 -23.89 7.96 -10.05
C GLU A 396 -23.67 9.44 -10.39
N ASN A 397 -23.27 9.75 -11.61
CA ASN A 397 -22.86 11.10 -12.06
C ASN A 397 -21.86 11.76 -11.06
N ASN A 398 -20.90 10.96 -10.60
CA ASN A 398 -19.92 11.36 -9.61
C ASN A 398 -18.48 11.12 -10.11
N PRO A 399 -17.82 12.12 -10.72
CA PRO A 399 -16.46 11.98 -11.25
C PRO A 399 -15.40 11.71 -10.18
N GLU A 400 -15.68 12.01 -8.92
CA GLU A 400 -14.75 11.73 -7.82
C GLU A 400 -14.54 10.22 -7.58
N LEU A 401 -15.40 9.36 -8.15
CA LEU A 401 -15.22 7.90 -8.10
C LEU A 401 -14.15 7.40 -9.07
N ILE A 402 -13.79 8.17 -10.11
CA ILE A 402 -12.73 7.79 -11.04
C ILE A 402 -11.42 7.65 -10.28
N PHE A 403 -10.76 6.49 -10.43
CA PHE A 403 -9.53 6.20 -9.70
C PHE A 403 -8.34 6.93 -10.32
N ASN A 404 -7.51 7.52 -9.47
CA ASN A 404 -6.29 8.21 -9.88
C ASN A 404 -5.08 7.28 -9.72
N ASP A 405 -4.63 6.69 -10.84
CA ASP A 405 -3.48 5.80 -10.87
C ASP A 405 -2.16 6.48 -10.46
N ASP A 406 -2.03 7.79 -10.69
CA ASP A 406 -0.81 8.52 -10.33
C ASP A 406 -0.70 8.70 -8.82
N ASN A 407 -1.79 9.00 -8.13
CA ASN A 407 -1.81 9.06 -6.66
C ASN A 407 -1.52 7.70 -6.03
N TYR A 408 -2.08 6.62 -6.58
CA TYR A 408 -1.77 5.26 -6.14
C TYR A 408 -0.28 4.93 -6.34
N ALA A 409 0.24 5.19 -7.54
CA ALA A 409 1.64 4.94 -7.86
C ALA A 409 2.61 5.75 -6.98
N LEU A 410 2.30 7.02 -6.76
CA LEU A 410 3.06 7.90 -5.87
C LEU A 410 3.05 7.40 -4.44
N SER A 411 1.89 7.01 -3.92
CA SER A 411 1.76 6.49 -2.56
C SER A 411 2.63 5.26 -2.33
N GLU A 412 2.61 4.29 -3.26
CA GLU A 412 3.45 3.08 -3.21
C GLU A 412 4.95 3.42 -3.28
N LEU A 413 5.33 4.34 -4.17
CA LEU A 413 6.72 4.78 -4.36
C LEU A 413 7.27 5.47 -3.11
N VAL A 414 6.52 6.45 -2.59
CA VAL A 414 6.92 7.23 -1.42
C VAL A 414 7.00 6.33 -0.19
N GLN A 415 6.01 5.46 0.04
CA GLN A 415 6.04 4.49 1.14
C GLN A 415 7.24 3.54 1.07
N PHE A 416 7.66 3.16 -0.15
CA PHE A 416 8.86 2.33 -0.32
C PHE A 416 10.13 3.10 0.02
N ILE A 417 10.31 4.31 -0.52
CA ILE A 417 11.51 5.13 -0.31
C ILE A 417 11.67 5.47 1.18
N TRP A 418 10.60 5.79 1.88
CA TRP A 418 10.62 6.12 3.32
C TRP A 418 10.90 4.92 4.25
N ARG A 419 11.22 3.74 3.73
CA ARG A 419 11.85 2.66 4.51
C ARG A 419 13.35 2.83 4.67
N SER A 420 13.96 3.70 3.85
CA SER A 420 15.39 4.02 3.86
C SER A 420 15.77 5.04 4.94
N ASN A 421 17.00 5.53 4.89
CA ASN A 421 17.53 6.55 5.80
C ASN A 421 16.80 7.92 5.69
N VAL A 422 15.96 8.10 4.67
CA VAL A 422 15.12 9.30 4.55
C VAL A 422 14.32 9.57 5.82
N ARG A 423 13.75 8.52 6.44
CA ARG A 423 12.89 8.61 7.62
C ARG A 423 13.62 8.86 8.94
N VAL A 424 14.95 8.73 8.98
CA VAL A 424 15.75 8.90 10.20
C VAL A 424 15.99 10.38 10.41
N GLN A 425 15.32 10.98 11.37
CA GLN A 425 15.33 12.44 11.59
C GLN A 425 16.71 12.96 11.97
N GLU A 426 17.48 12.21 12.76
CA GLU A 426 18.82 12.57 13.22
C GLU A 426 19.87 12.48 12.10
N SER A 427 19.58 11.71 11.06
CA SER A 427 20.48 11.58 9.91
C SER A 427 20.33 12.72 8.93
N ARG A 428 21.45 13.30 8.54
CA ARG A 428 21.54 14.30 7.47
C ARG A 428 22.17 13.74 6.19
N GLN A 429 22.38 12.43 6.13
CA GLN A 429 22.97 11.80 4.96
C GLN A 429 22.04 11.90 3.76
N PRO A 430 22.54 12.23 2.55
CA PRO A 430 21.76 12.18 1.35
C PRO A 430 21.31 10.75 1.05
N VAL A 431 20.12 10.59 0.53
CA VAL A 431 19.59 9.32 0.05
C VAL A 431 19.47 9.38 -1.47
N TYR A 432 20.27 8.59 -2.14
CA TYR A 432 20.31 8.53 -3.60
C TYR A 432 19.21 7.59 -4.10
N VAL A 433 18.33 8.11 -4.93
CA VAL A 433 17.18 7.38 -5.41
C VAL A 433 17.21 7.26 -6.93
N TRP A 434 17.21 6.03 -7.42
CA TRP A 434 17.12 5.74 -8.83
C TRP A 434 15.75 5.17 -9.19
N VAL A 435 15.02 5.91 -10.03
CA VAL A 435 13.71 5.53 -10.57
C VAL A 435 13.82 5.61 -12.10
N PRO A 436 14.16 4.51 -12.78
CA PRO A 436 14.38 4.53 -14.24
C PRO A 436 13.11 4.81 -15.04
N ASP A 437 11.95 4.38 -14.56
CA ASP A 437 10.65 4.64 -15.19
C ASP A 437 10.33 6.14 -15.19
N GLN A 438 9.99 6.68 -16.35
CA GLN A 438 9.76 8.12 -16.54
C GLN A 438 8.57 8.62 -15.71
N ARG A 439 7.43 7.93 -15.78
CA ARG A 439 6.22 8.32 -15.04
C ARG A 439 6.49 8.36 -13.54
N MET A 440 7.04 7.27 -13.00
CA MET A 440 7.32 7.16 -11.56
C MET A 440 8.32 8.21 -11.09
N ARG A 441 9.33 8.51 -11.91
CA ARG A 441 10.33 9.54 -11.60
C ARG A 441 9.74 10.94 -11.59
N ILE A 442 8.91 11.28 -12.58
CA ILE A 442 8.23 12.58 -12.62
C ILE A 442 7.31 12.76 -11.40
N LEU A 443 6.53 11.73 -11.03
CA LEU A 443 5.69 11.76 -9.84
C LEU A 443 6.51 12.06 -8.57
N LEU A 444 7.68 11.43 -8.41
CA LEU A 444 8.55 11.66 -7.27
C LEU A 444 9.18 13.07 -7.30
N GLN A 445 9.62 13.54 -8.47
CA GLN A 445 10.20 14.87 -8.64
C GLN A 445 9.19 15.97 -8.32
N ASP A 446 7.95 15.81 -8.82
CA ASP A 446 6.88 16.77 -8.56
C ASP A 446 6.45 16.78 -7.09
N PHE A 447 6.37 15.59 -6.48
CA PHE A 447 6.11 15.46 -5.04
C PHE A 447 7.19 16.16 -4.21
N GLN A 448 8.47 15.90 -4.51
CA GLN A 448 9.59 16.58 -3.85
C GLN A 448 9.54 18.10 -4.04
N LYS A 449 9.25 18.56 -5.25
CA LYS A 449 9.15 19.99 -5.58
C LYS A 449 8.03 20.67 -4.78
N ARG A 450 6.85 20.07 -4.69
CA ARG A 450 5.73 20.58 -3.87
C ARG A 450 6.09 20.65 -2.40
N ALA A 451 6.68 19.57 -1.86
CA ALA A 451 7.11 19.50 -0.47
C ALA A 451 8.15 20.58 -0.13
N LEU A 452 9.16 20.75 -0.98
CA LEU A 452 10.21 21.76 -0.78
C LEU A 452 9.70 23.20 -0.95
N LYS A 453 8.69 23.43 -1.80
CA LYS A 453 8.04 24.74 -1.93
C LYS A 453 7.33 25.10 -0.62
N ARG A 454 6.57 24.19 -0.04
CA ARG A 454 5.85 24.40 1.22
C ARG A 454 6.79 24.60 2.41
N SER A 455 7.93 23.93 2.40
CA SER A 455 8.96 24.06 3.43
C SER A 455 9.75 25.37 3.32
N LYS A 456 9.74 26.03 2.16
CA LYS A 456 10.41 27.34 1.97
C LYS A 456 9.75 28.51 2.72
N GLU A 457 8.50 28.36 3.08
CA GLU A 457 7.85 29.33 3.96
C GLU A 457 8.42 29.28 5.39
N GLY A 458 9.34 28.35 5.68
CA GLY A 458 10.09 28.23 6.92
C GLY A 458 11.41 27.46 6.84
N THR A 459 12.53 28.02 6.44
CA THR A 459 13.91 27.67 6.91
C THR A 459 14.80 26.66 6.17
N ILE A 460 14.61 26.17 4.94
CA ILE A 460 15.46 25.09 4.35
C ILE A 460 16.56 25.55 3.38
N PHE A 461 16.73 26.79 3.12
CA PHE A 461 17.70 27.29 2.11
C PHE A 461 19.18 26.97 2.42
N HIS A 462 19.53 26.73 3.68
CA HIS A 462 20.95 26.55 4.09
C HIS A 462 21.52 25.15 3.85
N MET A 463 20.71 24.08 3.85
CA MET A 463 21.20 22.72 3.74
C MET A 463 21.52 22.29 2.29
N HIS A 464 20.73 22.73 1.32
CA HIS A 464 20.97 22.44 -0.10
C HIS A 464 22.30 22.97 -0.61
N ARG A 465 22.77 24.11 -0.12
CA ARG A 465 24.08 24.69 -0.50
C ARG A 465 25.24 23.82 -0.05
N LYS A 466 25.19 23.26 1.18
CA LYS A 466 26.27 22.36 1.70
C LYS A 466 26.28 21.00 0.98
N MET A 467 25.12 20.42 0.66
CA MET A 467 25.03 19.16 -0.09
C MET A 467 25.52 19.31 -1.53
N ARG A 468 25.25 20.44 -2.21
CA ARG A 468 25.78 20.74 -3.54
C ARG A 468 27.32 20.76 -3.56
N ILE A 469 27.94 21.34 -2.54
CA ILE A 469 29.41 21.43 -2.43
C ILE A 469 30.02 20.04 -2.18
N ALA A 470 29.41 19.19 -1.36
CA ALA A 470 29.87 17.83 -1.12
C ALA A 470 29.77 16.97 -2.39
N ASN A 471 28.67 17.05 -3.13
CA ASN A 471 28.48 16.32 -4.38
C ASN A 471 29.46 16.78 -5.49
N ALA A 472 29.78 18.08 -5.58
CA ALA A 472 30.78 18.60 -6.52
C ALA A 472 32.19 18.00 -6.27
N LYS A 473 32.57 17.83 -5.01
CA LYS A 473 33.85 17.19 -4.64
C LYS A 473 33.90 15.70 -5.03
N VAL A 474 32.76 14.99 -4.92
CA VAL A 474 32.66 13.57 -5.29
C VAL A 474 32.69 13.40 -6.81
N ILE A 475 32.03 14.27 -7.55
CA ILE A 475 32.05 14.27 -9.04
C ILE A 475 33.48 14.52 -9.54
N HIS A 476 34.21 15.41 -8.89
CA HIS A 476 35.62 15.61 -9.20
C HIS A 476 36.46 14.34 -8.93
N LYS A 477 36.16 13.61 -7.85
CA LYS A 477 36.83 12.35 -7.52
C LYS A 477 36.50 11.22 -8.52
N LEU A 478 35.28 11.14 -9.04
CA LEU A 478 34.84 10.22 -10.09
C LEU A 478 35.51 10.51 -11.45
N SER A 479 35.82 11.77 -11.72
CA SER A 479 36.58 12.14 -12.93
C SER A 479 38.01 11.59 -12.96
N LEU A 480 38.52 11.12 -11.83
CA LEU A 480 39.84 10.55 -11.66
C LEU A 480 39.86 9.00 -11.72
N VAL A 481 38.68 8.34 -11.73
CA VAL A 481 38.59 6.87 -11.83
C VAL A 481 38.38 6.48 -13.30
N GLN A 482 39.40 5.85 -13.86
CA GLN A 482 39.50 5.49 -15.29
C GLN A 482 38.58 4.30 -15.67
N HIS A 483 37.50 4.55 -16.41
CA HIS A 483 37.03 3.74 -17.55
C HIS A 483 36.59 4.70 -18.64
N ARG A 484 37.35 4.80 -19.73
CA ARG A 484 37.42 5.97 -20.62
C ARG A 484 36.13 6.36 -21.35
N ASP A 485 35.23 5.47 -21.70
CA ASP A 485 34.14 5.81 -22.62
C ASP A 485 32.78 6.14 -21.97
N GLU A 486 32.44 5.51 -20.85
CA GLU A 486 31.20 5.82 -20.12
C GLU A 486 31.34 6.97 -19.11
N ALA A 487 32.54 7.17 -18.58
CA ALA A 487 32.84 8.27 -17.67
C ALA A 487 32.80 9.65 -18.36
N SER A 488 33.01 9.72 -19.66
CA SER A 488 32.93 10.98 -20.44
C SER A 488 31.51 11.48 -20.60
N LEU A 489 30.55 10.57 -20.79
CA LEU A 489 29.11 10.91 -20.87
C LEU A 489 28.55 11.34 -19.51
N ILE A 490 28.93 10.66 -18.43
CA ILE A 490 28.56 11.04 -17.07
C ILE A 490 29.16 12.41 -16.70
N ARG A 491 30.41 12.67 -17.10
CA ARG A 491 31.09 13.97 -16.88
C ARG A 491 30.42 15.12 -17.58
N GLY A 492 30.07 14.96 -18.86
CA GLY A 492 29.43 16.01 -19.66
C GLY A 492 28.04 16.39 -19.11
N TYR A 493 27.27 15.38 -18.75
CA TYR A 493 25.90 15.57 -18.29
C TYR A 493 25.83 16.20 -16.89
N VAL A 494 26.62 15.73 -15.96
CA VAL A 494 26.70 16.27 -14.59
C VAL A 494 27.21 17.71 -14.64
N ARG A 495 28.18 18.02 -15.48
CA ARG A 495 28.73 19.38 -15.65
C ARG A 495 27.68 20.36 -16.22
N MET A 496 26.92 19.96 -17.26
CA MET A 496 25.91 20.83 -17.86
C MET A 496 24.72 21.11 -16.94
N ARG A 497 24.22 20.14 -16.18
CA ARG A 497 23.09 20.34 -15.30
C ARG A 497 23.45 21.05 -14.01
N TYR A 498 24.66 20.85 -13.55
CA TYR A 498 25.19 21.54 -12.37
C TYR A 498 25.34 23.06 -12.59
N PHE A 499 25.77 23.48 -13.79
CA PHE A 499 25.85 24.89 -14.14
C PHE A 499 24.47 25.54 -14.37
N ARG A 500 23.49 24.80 -14.90
CA ARG A 500 22.10 25.31 -15.07
C ARG A 500 21.31 25.44 -13.75
N LEU A 501 21.76 24.82 -12.67
CA LEU A 501 21.15 24.94 -11.36
C LEU A 501 21.84 26.00 -10.48
N LEU A 502 22.93 26.59 -10.97
CA LEU A 502 23.69 27.68 -10.31
C LEU A 502 23.45 29.07 -10.94
N SER A 503 22.83 29.11 -12.12
CA SER A 503 22.24 30.30 -12.75
C SER A 503 20.72 30.34 -12.50
#